data_9fead75e3e6eb61e72c53b1413dc14bd
#
_entry.id   9fead75e3e6eb61e72c53b1413dc14bd
#
_cell.length_a   1.000
_cell.length_b   1.000
_cell.length_c   1.000
_cell.angle_alpha   90.00
_cell.angle_beta   90.00
_cell.angle_gamma   90.00
#
_symmetry.space_group_name_H-M   'P 1'
#
loop_
_entity.id
_entity.type
_entity.pdbx_description
1 polymer ?
#
loop_
_entity_poly.entity_id
_entity_poly.type
_entity_poly.pdbx_seq_one_letter_code
_entity_poly.pdbx_strand_id
1 'polypeptide(L)'
;LLQAAPGWYAIIIGQGSLGDELTRRLTDAGLLDRCRLIPQLPNEQVHVYYHACDAFVNLNPNEIFGMSLLEAMYAGCPPVARHAPGPDLIIENGISGLLCGTVPELAAALDKTTAAMGHAAQSRVNENFLWQNSAELALTLLPKKGKANG
;
A
#
# COMPACT_ATOMS: atom_id res chain seq x y z
N LEU A 1 -3.53 10.00 12.75
CA LEU A 1 -2.19 9.86 12.19
C LEU A 1 -1.53 11.23 11.99
N LEU A 2 -2.04 12.13 11.14
CA LEU A 2 -1.42 13.43 10.83
C LEU A 2 -1.16 14.33 12.05
N GLN A 3 -1.96 14.27 13.10
CA GLN A 3 -1.70 14.98 14.34
C GLN A 3 -0.41 14.50 15.03
N ALA A 4 -0.13 13.21 14.93
CA ALA A 4 1.05 12.58 15.52
C ALA A 4 2.28 12.60 14.58
N ALA A 5 2.14 13.07 13.34
CA ALA A 5 3.19 13.17 12.33
C ALA A 5 3.25 14.59 11.76
N PRO A 6 3.79 15.59 12.50
CA PRO A 6 3.69 17.01 12.15
C PRO A 6 4.42 17.40 10.87
N GLY A 7 5.46 16.66 10.47
CA GLY A 7 6.22 16.92 9.25
C GLY A 7 5.60 16.38 7.97
N TRP A 8 4.49 15.60 8.06
CA TRP A 8 3.91 14.88 6.94
C TRP A 8 2.68 15.59 6.37
N TYR A 9 2.50 15.45 5.06
CA TYR A 9 1.31 15.83 4.30
C TYR A 9 0.64 14.57 3.78
N ALA A 10 -0.69 14.55 3.70
CA ALA A 10 -1.43 13.41 3.19
C ALA A 10 -2.13 13.74 1.87
N ILE A 11 -2.15 12.77 0.98
CA ILE A 11 -3.01 12.74 -0.20
C ILE A 11 -3.97 11.56 -0.02
N ILE A 12 -5.27 11.82 -0.06
CA ILE A 12 -6.32 10.80 0.01
C ILE A 12 -7.07 10.83 -1.31
N ILE A 13 -7.00 9.73 -2.06
CA ILE A 13 -7.65 9.57 -3.36
C ILE A 13 -8.82 8.62 -3.21
N GLY A 14 -9.99 9.06 -3.57
CA GLY A 14 -11.21 8.26 -3.53
C GLY A 14 -12.44 9.10 -3.26
N GLN A 15 -13.59 8.45 -3.39
CA GLN A 15 -14.89 9.06 -3.06
C GLN A 15 -15.73 8.05 -2.27
N GLY A 16 -16.63 8.57 -1.43
CA GLY A 16 -17.53 7.77 -0.63
C GLY A 16 -18.45 8.63 0.21
N SER A 17 -19.40 8.00 0.87
CA SER A 17 -20.40 8.68 1.73
C SER A 17 -19.81 9.41 2.93
N LEU A 18 -18.55 9.16 3.28
CA LEU A 18 -17.87 9.79 4.40
C LEU A 18 -17.00 10.99 4.00
N GLY A 19 -17.03 11.43 2.73
CA GLY A 19 -16.18 12.54 2.23
C GLY A 19 -16.40 13.85 2.99
N ASP A 20 -17.66 14.26 3.17
CA ASP A 20 -18.01 15.49 3.90
C ASP A 20 -17.62 15.39 5.39
N GLU A 21 -17.85 14.25 6.00
CA GLU A 21 -17.47 13.98 7.39
C GLU A 21 -15.94 14.05 7.55
N LEU A 22 -15.18 13.48 6.63
CA LEU A 22 -13.72 13.56 6.63
C LEU A 22 -13.24 15.00 6.50
N THR A 23 -13.80 15.77 5.58
CA THR A 23 -13.49 17.19 5.40
C THR A 23 -13.76 17.97 6.67
N ARG A 24 -14.91 17.78 7.29
CA ARG A 24 -15.27 18.42 8.55
C ARG A 24 -14.27 18.08 9.66
N ARG A 25 -13.93 16.80 9.85
CA ARG A 25 -12.95 16.36 10.86
C ARG A 25 -11.57 16.95 10.63
N LEU A 26 -11.12 17.06 9.38
CA LEU A 26 -9.82 17.67 9.06
C LEU A 26 -9.84 19.17 9.38
N THR A 27 -10.95 19.86 9.09
CA THR A 27 -11.14 21.28 9.42
C THR A 27 -11.13 21.50 10.93
N ASP A 28 -11.93 20.76 11.67
CA ASP A 28 -12.03 20.83 13.15
C ASP A 28 -10.68 20.56 13.84
N ALA A 29 -9.85 19.70 13.22
CA ALA A 29 -8.52 19.36 13.72
C ALA A 29 -7.42 20.32 13.24
N GLY A 30 -7.71 21.32 12.40
CA GLY A 30 -6.72 22.24 11.83
C GLY A 30 -5.73 21.55 10.88
N LEU A 31 -6.17 20.49 10.17
CA LEU A 31 -5.31 19.66 9.33
C LEU A 31 -5.62 19.81 7.83
N LEU A 32 -6.57 20.64 7.46
CA LEU A 32 -7.01 20.75 6.06
C LEU A 32 -5.88 21.20 5.13
N ASP A 33 -5.01 22.09 5.58
CA ASP A 33 -3.86 22.59 4.80
C ASP A 33 -2.75 21.52 4.63
N ARG A 34 -2.82 20.44 5.39
CA ARG A 34 -1.88 19.32 5.35
C ARG A 34 -2.49 18.06 4.73
N CYS A 35 -3.72 18.14 4.23
CA CYS A 35 -4.40 16.99 3.64
C CYS A 35 -5.07 17.38 2.32
N ARG A 36 -4.60 16.80 1.21
CA ARG A 36 -5.23 16.94 -0.10
C ARG A 36 -6.24 15.82 -0.31
N LEU A 37 -7.51 16.19 -0.43
CA LEU A 37 -8.56 15.26 -0.84
C LEU A 37 -8.73 15.34 -2.36
N ILE A 38 -8.62 14.21 -3.03
CA ILE A 38 -8.76 14.09 -4.48
C ILE A 38 -9.91 13.12 -4.75
N PRO A 39 -10.88 13.49 -5.62
CA PRO A 39 -11.92 12.56 -6.06
C PRO A 39 -11.33 11.30 -6.68
N GLN A 40 -12.18 10.31 -6.94
CA GLN A 40 -11.76 9.10 -7.63
C GLN A 40 -11.06 9.46 -8.96
N LEU A 41 -9.90 8.84 -9.17
CA LEU A 41 -9.11 8.94 -10.39
C LEU A 41 -9.10 7.61 -11.14
N PRO A 42 -8.91 7.59 -12.46
CA PRO A 42 -8.55 6.39 -13.20
C PRO A 42 -7.24 5.79 -12.64
N ASN A 43 -7.16 4.46 -12.59
CA ASN A 43 -5.99 3.75 -12.01
C ASN A 43 -4.65 4.20 -12.62
N GLU A 44 -4.63 4.48 -13.93
CA GLU A 44 -3.45 4.99 -14.64
C GLU A 44 -2.91 6.30 -14.06
N GLN A 45 -3.79 7.14 -13.53
CA GLN A 45 -3.39 8.40 -12.89
C GLN A 45 -2.96 8.22 -11.44
N VAL A 46 -3.45 7.20 -10.75
CA VAL A 46 -3.08 6.92 -9.36
C VAL A 46 -1.59 6.54 -9.24
N HIS A 47 -1.04 5.86 -10.24
CA HIS A 47 0.38 5.49 -10.27
C HIS A 47 1.34 6.69 -10.14
N VAL A 48 0.97 7.85 -10.68
CA VAL A 48 1.78 9.07 -10.56
C VAL A 48 1.92 9.49 -9.10
N TYR A 49 0.88 9.30 -8.30
CA TYR A 49 0.92 9.63 -6.88
C TYR A 49 1.76 8.64 -6.09
N TYR A 50 1.70 7.35 -6.39
CA TYR A 50 2.57 6.37 -5.75
C TYR A 50 4.06 6.68 -5.99
N HIS A 51 4.43 7.07 -7.21
CA HIS A 51 5.81 7.47 -7.52
C HIS A 51 6.25 8.79 -6.87
N ALA A 52 5.31 9.68 -6.57
CA ALA A 52 5.59 11.00 -6.01
C ALA A 52 5.58 11.05 -4.48
N CYS A 53 5.06 10.00 -3.83
CA CYS A 53 4.91 9.97 -2.37
C CYS A 53 6.10 9.27 -1.69
N ASP A 54 6.45 9.77 -0.50
CA ASP A 54 7.53 9.22 0.33
C ASP A 54 7.09 7.97 1.11
N ALA A 55 5.77 7.77 1.29
CA ALA A 55 5.21 6.58 1.93
C ALA A 55 3.76 6.34 1.49
N PHE A 56 3.40 5.06 1.38
CA PHE A 56 2.01 4.61 1.26
C PHE A 56 1.49 4.15 2.61
N VAL A 57 0.29 4.60 3.01
CA VAL A 57 -0.28 4.26 4.32
C VAL A 57 -1.54 3.43 4.18
N ASN A 58 -1.57 2.24 4.79
CA ASN A 58 -2.79 1.43 4.93
C ASN A 58 -3.21 1.36 6.40
N LEU A 59 -4.36 2.00 6.71
CA LEU A 59 -4.95 2.05 8.05
C LEU A 59 -5.99 0.95 8.30
N ASN A 60 -6.34 0.16 7.29
CA ASN A 60 -7.39 -0.85 7.37
C ASN A 60 -6.93 -2.08 8.17
N PRO A 61 -7.48 -2.34 9.38
CA PRO A 61 -7.11 -3.50 10.19
C PRO A 61 -7.71 -4.82 9.67
N ASN A 62 -8.59 -4.75 8.68
CA ASN A 62 -9.28 -5.88 8.08
C ASN A 62 -8.91 -6.06 6.60
N GLU A 63 -7.74 -5.56 6.18
CA GLU A 63 -7.27 -5.72 4.81
C GLU A 63 -6.94 -7.18 4.51
N ILE A 64 -7.73 -7.79 3.64
CA ILE A 64 -7.60 -9.23 3.33
C ILE A 64 -6.45 -9.49 2.36
N PHE A 65 -6.26 -8.61 1.36
CA PHE A 65 -5.20 -8.77 0.38
C PHE A 65 -4.40 -7.47 0.20
N GLY A 66 -5.01 -6.37 -0.28
CA GLY A 66 -4.34 -5.08 -0.41
C GLY A 66 -3.78 -4.81 -1.80
N MET A 67 -4.66 -4.73 -2.82
CA MET A 67 -4.24 -4.38 -4.18
C MET A 67 -3.51 -3.04 -4.24
N SER A 68 -4.05 -2.00 -3.58
CA SER A 68 -3.41 -0.68 -3.53
C SER A 68 -2.04 -0.70 -2.83
N LEU A 69 -1.86 -1.61 -1.88
CA LEU A 69 -0.57 -1.85 -1.23
C LEU A 69 0.45 -2.40 -2.23
N LEU A 70 0.06 -3.42 -3.02
CA LEU A 70 0.92 -3.99 -4.07
C LEU A 70 1.24 -2.98 -5.15
N GLU A 71 0.28 -2.16 -5.56
CA GLU A 71 0.48 -1.11 -6.56
C GLU A 71 1.48 -0.05 -6.08
N ALA A 72 1.37 0.40 -4.82
CA ALA A 72 2.31 1.33 -4.22
C ALA A 72 3.72 0.73 -4.12
N MET A 73 3.84 -0.51 -3.66
CA MET A 73 5.11 -1.22 -3.59
C MET A 73 5.74 -1.43 -4.98
N TYR A 74 4.93 -1.77 -5.98
CA TYR A 74 5.39 -1.90 -7.38
C TYR A 74 5.97 -0.58 -7.92
N ALA A 75 5.36 0.55 -7.54
CA ALA A 75 5.87 1.88 -7.86
C ALA A 75 7.11 2.30 -7.06
N GLY A 76 7.58 1.48 -6.12
CA GLY A 76 8.72 1.80 -5.26
C GLY A 76 8.38 2.70 -4.07
N CYS A 77 7.09 2.91 -3.77
CA CYS A 77 6.64 3.66 -2.61
C CYS A 77 6.66 2.76 -1.36
N PRO A 78 7.46 3.06 -0.33
CA PRO A 78 7.56 2.22 0.85
C PRO A 78 6.24 2.23 1.65
N PRO A 79 5.67 1.05 1.97
CA PRO A 79 4.42 0.97 2.70
C PRO A 79 4.64 1.05 4.22
N VAL A 80 3.71 1.73 4.89
CA VAL A 80 3.50 1.70 6.34
C VAL A 80 2.06 1.27 6.59
N ALA A 81 1.87 0.07 7.13
CA ALA A 81 0.56 -0.54 7.22
C ALA A 81 0.24 -1.05 8.63
N ARG A 82 -1.05 -1.12 8.95
CA ARG A 82 -1.52 -1.86 10.13
C ARG A 82 -1.41 -3.35 9.86
N HIS A 83 -1.14 -4.10 10.94
CA HIS A 83 -1.26 -5.56 10.91
C HIS A 83 -2.66 -5.97 10.45
N ALA A 84 -2.70 -6.79 9.40
CA ALA A 84 -3.90 -7.40 8.82
C ALA A 84 -3.45 -8.56 7.91
N PRO A 85 -4.34 -9.51 7.55
CA PRO A 85 -3.95 -10.68 6.74
C PRO A 85 -3.18 -10.34 5.45
N GLY A 86 -3.62 -9.33 4.70
CA GLY A 86 -2.97 -8.90 3.46
C GLY A 86 -1.59 -8.26 3.70
N PRO A 87 -1.50 -7.16 4.47
CA PRO A 87 -0.21 -6.55 4.80
C PRO A 87 0.81 -7.51 5.41
N ASP A 88 0.38 -8.40 6.34
CA ASP A 88 1.27 -9.37 6.99
C ASP A 88 1.84 -10.41 6.01
N LEU A 89 1.10 -10.74 4.95
CA LEU A 89 1.57 -11.61 3.87
C LEU A 89 2.53 -10.87 2.92
N ILE A 90 2.20 -9.64 2.57
CA ILE A 90 2.85 -8.89 1.49
C ILE A 90 4.12 -8.21 1.97
N ILE A 91 4.11 -7.58 3.14
CA ILE A 91 5.23 -6.78 3.66
C ILE A 91 6.21 -7.66 4.43
N GLU A 92 7.47 -7.59 4.07
CA GLU A 92 8.56 -8.07 4.92
C GLU A 92 8.97 -6.92 5.85
N ASN A 93 8.51 -7.04 7.11
CA ASN A 93 8.61 -5.95 8.09
C ASN A 93 10.05 -5.52 8.34
N GLY A 94 10.32 -4.21 8.23
CA GLY A 94 11.64 -3.62 8.39
C GLY A 94 12.52 -3.67 7.13
N ILE A 95 12.10 -4.40 6.08
CA ILE A 95 12.84 -4.55 4.82
C ILE A 95 12.07 -3.90 3.66
N SER A 96 10.90 -4.42 3.34
CA SER A 96 10.08 -3.94 2.22
C SER A 96 8.91 -3.05 2.66
N GLY A 97 8.87 -2.65 3.91
CA GLY A 97 7.85 -1.79 4.52
C GLY A 97 7.81 -1.95 6.03
N LEU A 98 6.86 -1.29 6.67
CA LEU A 98 6.71 -1.29 8.12
C LEU A 98 5.30 -1.73 8.51
N LEU A 99 5.20 -2.68 9.44
CA LEU A 99 3.96 -3.18 10.02
C LEU A 99 3.81 -2.65 11.45
N CYS A 100 2.64 -2.12 11.77
CA CYS A 100 2.36 -1.46 13.03
C CYS A 100 1.02 -1.92 13.62
N GLY A 101 0.93 -2.01 14.94
CA GLY A 101 -0.31 -2.37 15.65
C GLY A 101 -1.23 -1.17 15.90
N THR A 102 -0.65 0.02 16.08
CA THR A 102 -1.36 1.21 16.55
C THR A 102 -1.10 2.44 15.68
N VAL A 103 -1.97 3.44 15.76
CA VAL A 103 -1.81 4.72 15.05
C VAL A 103 -0.56 5.51 15.49
N PRO A 104 -0.19 5.57 16.78
CA PRO A 104 1.08 6.17 17.20
C PRO A 104 2.31 5.48 16.60
N GLU A 105 2.31 4.14 16.54
CA GLU A 105 3.39 3.39 15.89
C GLU A 105 3.49 3.71 14.40
N LEU A 106 2.36 3.80 13.69
CA LEU A 106 2.32 4.21 12.29
C LEU A 106 2.93 5.60 12.09
N ALA A 107 2.59 6.56 12.96
CA ALA A 107 3.15 7.90 12.90
C ALA A 107 4.69 7.90 13.06
N ALA A 108 5.20 7.14 14.03
CA ALA A 108 6.63 7.00 14.26
C ALA A 108 7.35 6.19 13.16
N ALA A 109 6.62 5.32 12.46
CA ALA A 109 7.13 4.53 11.36
C ALA A 109 7.33 5.35 10.08
N LEU A 110 6.53 6.38 9.86
CA LEU A 110 6.67 7.25 8.69
C LEU A 110 8.09 7.84 8.58
N ASP A 111 8.66 8.31 9.70
CA ASP A 111 10.01 8.90 9.72
C ASP A 111 11.13 7.86 9.51
N LYS A 112 10.79 6.57 9.48
CA LYS A 112 11.74 5.47 9.24
C LYS A 112 11.69 4.94 7.80
N THR A 113 10.79 5.45 6.98
CA THR A 113 10.74 5.05 5.57
C THR A 113 11.97 5.57 4.82
N THR A 114 12.47 4.77 3.88
CA THR A 114 13.66 5.10 3.09
C THR A 114 13.48 4.68 1.64
N ALA A 115 14.23 5.29 0.73
CA ALA A 115 14.28 4.88 -0.67
C ALA A 115 14.73 3.42 -0.82
N ALA A 116 15.65 2.94 0.01
CA ALA A 116 16.08 1.54 0.01
C ALA A 116 14.93 0.59 0.33
N MET A 117 14.07 0.96 1.28
CA MET A 117 12.84 0.20 1.60
C MET A 117 11.87 0.19 0.42
N GLY A 118 11.73 1.30 -0.30
CA GLY A 118 10.92 1.38 -1.52
C GLY A 118 11.45 0.46 -2.63
N HIS A 119 12.76 0.41 -2.85
CA HIS A 119 13.38 -0.54 -3.78
C HIS A 119 13.17 -1.99 -3.37
N ALA A 120 13.30 -2.31 -2.08
CA ALA A 120 13.04 -3.66 -1.57
C ALA A 120 11.56 -4.05 -1.73
N ALA A 121 10.63 -3.09 -1.54
CA ALA A 121 9.22 -3.28 -1.79
C ALA A 121 8.94 -3.64 -3.26
N GLN A 122 9.51 -2.88 -4.20
CA GLN A 122 9.37 -3.13 -5.62
C GLN A 122 9.93 -4.49 -6.03
N SER A 123 11.13 -4.85 -5.57
CA SER A 123 11.74 -6.15 -5.84
C SER A 123 10.86 -7.30 -5.36
N ARG A 124 10.34 -7.19 -4.13
CA ARG A 124 9.48 -8.20 -3.54
C ARG A 124 8.18 -8.42 -4.35
N VAL A 125 7.56 -7.35 -4.86
CA VAL A 125 6.37 -7.48 -5.70
C VAL A 125 6.72 -8.16 -7.03
N ASN A 126 7.81 -7.75 -7.67
CA ASN A 126 8.27 -8.34 -8.94
C ASN A 126 8.57 -9.84 -8.81
N GLU A 127 9.15 -10.25 -7.69
CA GLU A 127 9.53 -11.64 -7.45
C GLU A 127 8.37 -12.55 -7.07
N ASN A 128 7.35 -12.03 -6.37
CA ASN A 128 6.37 -12.89 -5.71
C ASN A 128 4.91 -12.65 -6.12
N PHE A 129 4.56 -11.46 -6.61
CA PHE A 129 3.15 -11.06 -6.75
C PHE A 129 2.73 -10.68 -8.17
N LEU A 130 3.58 -10.87 -9.18
CA LEU A 130 3.18 -10.66 -10.56
C LEU A 130 2.34 -11.84 -11.10
N TRP A 131 1.49 -11.56 -12.06
CA TRP A 131 0.67 -12.57 -12.74
C TRP A 131 1.47 -13.70 -13.36
N GLN A 132 2.67 -13.41 -13.86
CA GLN A 132 3.59 -14.40 -14.42
C GLN A 132 3.92 -15.49 -13.40
N ASN A 133 4.23 -15.09 -12.14
CA ASN A 133 4.58 -16.03 -11.07
C ASN A 133 3.38 -16.95 -10.73
N SER A 134 2.17 -16.38 -10.69
CA SER A 134 0.94 -17.13 -10.46
C SER A 134 0.63 -18.10 -11.61
N ALA A 135 0.84 -17.68 -12.86
CA ALA A 135 0.64 -18.51 -14.04
C ALA A 135 1.64 -19.67 -14.10
N GLU A 136 2.92 -19.42 -13.82
CA GLU A 136 3.95 -20.47 -13.75
C GLU A 136 3.62 -21.51 -12.68
N LEU A 137 3.25 -21.05 -11.47
CA LEU A 137 2.83 -21.96 -10.40
C LEU A 137 1.62 -22.79 -10.81
N ALA A 138 0.59 -22.19 -11.41
CA ALA A 138 -0.60 -22.91 -11.88
C ALA A 138 -0.23 -23.97 -12.92
N LEU A 139 0.69 -23.68 -13.86
CA LEU A 139 1.15 -24.62 -14.86
C LEU A 139 1.89 -25.82 -14.23
N THR A 140 2.61 -25.62 -13.12
CA THR A 140 3.28 -26.74 -12.43
C THR A 140 2.31 -27.70 -11.75
N LEU A 141 1.12 -27.20 -11.38
CA LEU A 141 0.06 -27.97 -10.71
C LEU A 141 -0.85 -28.71 -11.69
N LEU A 142 -0.82 -28.37 -12.99
CA LEU A 142 -1.59 -29.09 -14.00
C LEU A 142 -0.99 -30.46 -14.27
N PRO A 143 -1.81 -31.53 -14.37
CA PRO A 143 -1.32 -32.83 -14.74
C PRO A 143 -0.67 -32.75 -16.14
N LYS A 144 0.60 -33.20 -16.24
CA LYS A 144 1.26 -33.32 -17.55
C LYS A 144 0.38 -34.22 -18.41
N LYS A 145 -0.13 -33.73 -19.54
CA LYS A 145 -0.81 -34.56 -20.53
C LYS A 145 0.09 -35.74 -20.83
N GLY A 146 -0.34 -36.93 -20.44
CA GLY A 146 0.33 -38.17 -20.85
C GLY A 146 0.45 -38.18 -22.36
N LYS A 147 1.63 -38.47 -22.89
CA LYS A 147 1.78 -38.79 -24.29
C LYS A 147 0.76 -39.87 -24.61
N ALA A 148 -0.25 -39.57 -25.41
CA ALA A 148 -1.08 -40.58 -26.02
C ALA A 148 -0.14 -41.48 -26.84
N ASN A 149 0.09 -42.68 -26.34
CA ASN A 149 0.77 -43.72 -27.11
C ASN A 149 -0.16 -44.01 -28.30
N GLY A 150 0.19 -43.57 -29.48
CA GLY A 150 -0.36 -44.02 -30.73
C GLY A 150 0.24 -45.37 -31.13
#